data_2b185beb051f3c2d0aec4b9c95312e2d
#
_entry.id   2b185beb051f3c2d0aec4b9c95312e2d
#
_cell.length_a   1.000
_cell.length_b   1.000
_cell.length_c   1.000
_cell.angle_alpha   90.00
_cell.angle_beta   90.00
_cell.angle_gamma   90.00
#
_symmetry.space_group_name_H-M   'P 1'
#
loop_
_entity.id
_entity.type
_entity.pdbx_description
1 polymer ?
#
loop_
_entity_poly.entity_id
_entity_poly.type
_entity_poly.pdbx_seq_one_letter_code
_entity_poly.pdbx_strand_id
1 'polypeptide(L)'
;MTTMTETAGPTSPRTGSSRGPRSRRVWSHTFLIILAIYFLVPLWWLLVGSTKSNSGLFVGSGGPMWFNSEFNLIENLKGLGAHQGGIYWRWFANSFLYALSGGVGATALSVLAGYGFAKYRFRGRTFAFSLLLGAVMVPMTALVIPTFVLLSKMGLVNTGWAVILPSLLSPLGVYLIRVYTQDVVADELLDAARVDGAGELRVFVQIALPILRPAIVTVLLLSVVATWNNFFLPLAVLQDPRLLPVTVGLNNWQALSNAGAGGEQVWNLIVTGAAVSILPLVLSFLSLQKYWQGGLSLGSLK
;
A
#
# COMPACT_ATOMS: atom_id res chain seq x y z
N MET A 1 4.86 83.71 -5.30
CA MET A 1 5.50 82.77 -6.22
C MET A 1 5.54 81.44 -5.49
N THR A 2 4.51 80.57 -5.65
CA THR A 2 4.28 79.40 -4.87
C THR A 2 4.47 78.23 -5.82
N THR A 3 5.54 77.46 -5.65
CA THR A 3 5.84 76.24 -6.43
C THR A 3 5.08 75.08 -5.86
N MET A 4 4.17 74.49 -6.64
CA MET A 4 3.50 73.18 -6.35
C MET A 4 4.47 72.06 -6.66
N THR A 5 4.77 71.28 -5.64
CA THR A 5 5.47 70.01 -5.79
C THR A 5 4.44 68.89 -6.06
N GLU A 6 4.56 68.26 -7.22
CA GLU A 6 3.75 67.14 -7.68
C GLU A 6 4.26 65.85 -7.01
N THR A 7 3.44 65.25 -6.15
CA THR A 7 3.76 63.95 -5.49
C THR A 7 3.39 62.81 -6.43
N ALA A 8 4.40 62.13 -6.95
CA ALA A 8 4.23 60.89 -7.69
C ALA A 8 3.71 59.77 -6.77
N GLY A 9 2.55 59.22 -7.09
CA GLY A 9 1.95 58.08 -6.38
C GLY A 9 2.71 56.78 -6.58
N PRO A 10 2.61 55.83 -5.65
CA PRO A 10 3.34 54.58 -5.71
C PRO A 10 2.82 53.66 -6.84
N THR A 11 3.68 53.35 -7.78
CA THR A 11 3.43 52.34 -8.82
C THR A 11 3.38 50.92 -8.19
N SER A 12 2.22 50.30 -8.22
CA SER A 12 2.04 48.93 -7.81
C SER A 12 2.90 47.95 -8.68
N PRO A 13 3.63 46.99 -8.10
CA PRO A 13 4.36 46.03 -8.90
C PRO A 13 3.37 45.07 -9.60
N ARG A 14 3.37 45.11 -10.93
CA ARG A 14 2.70 44.10 -11.75
C ARG A 14 3.29 42.73 -11.45
N THR A 15 2.54 41.89 -10.76
CA THR A 15 2.87 40.45 -10.63
C THR A 15 2.79 39.79 -11.99
N GLY A 16 3.92 39.77 -12.68
CA GLY A 16 4.07 39.04 -13.92
C GLY A 16 3.96 37.53 -13.63
N SER A 17 2.86 36.89 -14.03
CA SER A 17 2.76 35.46 -14.06
C SER A 17 3.82 34.91 -15.01
N SER A 18 4.94 34.43 -14.50
CA SER A 18 5.98 33.76 -15.27
C SER A 18 5.44 32.41 -15.77
N ARG A 19 4.76 32.42 -16.92
CA ARG A 19 4.50 31.22 -17.70
C ARG A 19 5.87 30.73 -18.15
N GLY A 20 6.39 29.71 -17.46
CA GLY A 20 7.64 29.07 -17.83
C GLY A 20 7.63 28.66 -19.30
N PRO A 21 8.77 28.67 -20.00
CA PRO A 21 8.86 28.48 -21.44
C PRO A 21 8.16 27.17 -21.85
N ARG A 22 7.36 27.22 -22.92
CA ARG A 22 6.59 26.09 -23.48
C ARG A 22 7.43 24.81 -23.61
N SER A 23 8.73 24.95 -23.93
CA SER A 23 9.67 23.83 -24.06
C SER A 23 9.81 23.03 -22.74
N ARG A 24 9.88 23.70 -21.60
CA ARG A 24 10.01 23.04 -20.28
C ARG A 24 8.79 22.19 -19.93
N ARG A 25 7.60 22.60 -20.33
CA ARG A 25 6.37 21.82 -20.18
C ARG A 25 6.39 20.59 -21.10
N VAL A 26 6.79 20.74 -22.35
CA VAL A 26 6.88 19.62 -23.31
C VAL A 26 7.84 18.55 -22.78
N TRP A 27 9.04 18.92 -22.37
CA TRP A 27 10.02 17.99 -21.81
C TRP A 27 9.48 17.26 -20.56
N SER A 28 8.81 17.98 -19.65
CA SER A 28 8.21 17.35 -18.45
C SER A 28 7.12 16.35 -18.84
N HIS A 29 6.24 16.68 -19.78
CA HIS A 29 5.18 15.74 -20.20
C HIS A 29 5.76 14.54 -20.97
N THR A 30 6.75 14.74 -21.84
CA THR A 30 7.43 13.65 -22.54
C THR A 30 8.08 12.69 -21.55
N PHE A 31 8.81 13.21 -20.56
CA PHE A 31 9.41 12.39 -19.51
C PHE A 31 8.36 11.58 -18.73
N LEU A 32 7.26 12.24 -18.31
CA LEU A 32 6.18 11.56 -17.60
C LEU A 32 5.49 10.48 -18.44
N ILE A 33 5.30 10.72 -19.75
CA ILE A 33 4.71 9.73 -20.66
C ILE A 33 5.63 8.52 -20.82
N ILE A 34 6.94 8.75 -21.03
CA ILE A 34 7.92 7.67 -21.15
C ILE A 34 7.93 6.84 -19.85
N LEU A 35 7.95 7.52 -18.70
CA LEU A 35 7.92 6.84 -17.40
C LEU A 35 6.62 6.05 -17.19
N ALA A 36 5.48 6.62 -17.57
CA ALA A 36 4.19 5.93 -17.51
C ALA A 36 4.17 4.68 -18.39
N ILE A 37 4.63 4.77 -19.64
CA ILE A 37 4.76 3.63 -20.54
C ILE A 37 5.66 2.56 -19.91
N TYR A 38 6.82 2.95 -19.41
CA TYR A 38 7.77 2.02 -18.76
C TYR A 38 7.12 1.20 -17.65
N PHE A 39 6.34 1.84 -16.77
CA PHE A 39 5.64 1.16 -15.68
C PHE A 39 4.41 0.36 -16.14
N LEU A 40 3.79 0.73 -17.26
CA LEU A 40 2.64 0.01 -17.81
C LEU A 40 3.04 -1.23 -18.62
N VAL A 41 4.26 -1.32 -19.16
CA VAL A 41 4.73 -2.47 -19.96
C VAL A 41 4.59 -3.80 -19.23
N PRO A 42 5.00 -3.97 -17.96
CA PRO A 42 4.81 -5.23 -17.24
C PRO A 42 3.33 -5.59 -17.05
N LEU A 43 2.48 -4.60 -16.78
CA LEU A 43 1.02 -4.81 -16.61
C LEU A 43 0.37 -5.17 -17.95
N TRP A 44 0.80 -4.55 -19.03
CA TRP A 44 0.39 -4.91 -20.38
C TRP A 44 0.76 -6.35 -20.72
N TRP A 45 2.01 -6.73 -20.45
CA TRP A 45 2.47 -8.11 -20.64
C TRP A 45 1.63 -9.11 -19.84
N LEU A 46 1.33 -8.80 -18.58
CA LEU A 46 0.52 -9.64 -17.72
C LEU A 46 -0.91 -9.80 -18.26
N LEU A 47 -1.50 -8.72 -18.77
CA LEU A 47 -2.82 -8.72 -19.39
C LEU A 47 -2.81 -9.57 -20.68
N VAL A 48 -1.84 -9.37 -21.55
CA VAL A 48 -1.70 -10.16 -22.79
C VAL A 48 -1.42 -11.62 -22.45
N GLY A 49 -0.53 -11.90 -21.50
CA GLY A 49 -0.19 -13.25 -21.06
C GLY A 49 -1.38 -14.02 -20.49
N SER A 50 -2.28 -13.33 -19.76
CA SER A 50 -3.49 -13.96 -19.21
C SER A 50 -4.48 -14.44 -20.26
N THR A 51 -4.34 -13.98 -21.52
CA THR A 51 -5.19 -14.40 -22.66
C THR A 51 -4.61 -15.57 -23.43
N LYS A 52 -3.42 -16.06 -23.08
CA LYS A 52 -2.72 -17.11 -23.82
C LYS A 52 -2.93 -18.49 -23.19
N SER A 53 -2.87 -19.51 -24.03
CA SER A 53 -2.74 -20.90 -23.57
C SER A 53 -1.34 -21.15 -22.99
N ASN A 54 -1.15 -22.27 -22.29
CA ASN A 54 0.15 -22.61 -21.69
C ASN A 54 1.27 -22.68 -22.74
N SER A 55 1.04 -23.34 -23.87
CA SER A 55 1.98 -23.37 -25.00
C SER A 55 2.12 -22.00 -25.69
N GLY A 56 1.03 -21.25 -25.81
CA GLY A 56 1.00 -19.93 -26.45
C GLY A 56 1.78 -18.84 -25.71
N LEU A 57 2.12 -19.06 -24.44
CA LEU A 57 3.01 -18.17 -23.69
C LEU A 57 4.45 -18.20 -24.21
N PHE A 58 4.91 -19.37 -24.68
CA PHE A 58 6.30 -19.61 -25.07
C PHE A 58 6.47 -19.64 -26.60
N VAL A 59 5.49 -20.18 -27.33
CA VAL A 59 5.53 -20.40 -28.78
C VAL A 59 4.23 -19.91 -29.42
N GLY A 60 3.99 -18.59 -29.39
CA GLY A 60 2.77 -18.01 -29.92
C GLY A 60 2.99 -17.14 -31.16
N SER A 61 2.01 -17.10 -32.08
CA SER A 61 2.05 -16.30 -33.31
C SER A 61 2.16 -14.80 -33.08
N GLY A 62 1.66 -14.29 -31.92
CA GLY A 62 1.70 -12.87 -31.57
C GLY A 62 2.95 -12.41 -30.84
N GLY A 63 3.90 -13.35 -30.56
CA GLY A 63 5.08 -13.05 -29.76
C GLY A 63 4.72 -12.72 -28.28
N PRO A 64 5.71 -12.36 -27.42
CA PRO A 64 5.50 -12.21 -25.99
C PRO A 64 4.63 -11.01 -25.60
N MET A 65 4.61 -9.94 -26.41
CA MET A 65 3.99 -8.65 -26.08
C MET A 65 2.65 -8.40 -26.77
N TRP A 66 2.15 -9.35 -27.59
CA TRP A 66 0.90 -9.20 -28.32
C TRP A 66 0.01 -10.43 -28.22
N PHE A 67 -1.28 -10.26 -28.50
CA PHE A 67 -2.26 -11.33 -28.46
C PHE A 67 -1.98 -12.40 -29.52
N ASN A 68 -2.27 -13.66 -29.19
CA ASN A 68 -2.26 -14.76 -30.14
C ASN A 68 -3.59 -14.77 -30.94
N SER A 69 -3.67 -15.60 -31.99
CA SER A 69 -4.92 -15.88 -32.70
C SER A 69 -6.02 -16.47 -31.82
N GLU A 70 -5.62 -17.22 -30.77
CA GLU A 70 -6.51 -17.80 -29.78
C GLU A 70 -6.57 -16.92 -28.54
N PHE A 71 -7.78 -16.62 -28.07
CA PHE A 71 -8.01 -15.78 -26.90
C PHE A 71 -8.60 -16.63 -25.76
N ASN A 72 -7.75 -17.06 -24.83
CA ASN A 72 -8.08 -18.06 -23.81
C ASN A 72 -8.37 -17.46 -22.42
N LEU A 73 -8.66 -16.15 -22.28
CA LEU A 73 -8.87 -15.54 -20.97
C LEU A 73 -9.99 -16.22 -20.17
N ILE A 74 -11.13 -16.52 -20.81
CA ILE A 74 -12.28 -17.13 -20.13
C ILE A 74 -11.95 -18.55 -19.69
N GLU A 75 -11.23 -19.31 -20.52
CA GLU A 75 -10.79 -20.65 -20.20
C GLU A 75 -9.77 -20.67 -19.05
N ASN A 76 -8.84 -19.74 -19.06
CA ASN A 76 -7.88 -19.56 -17.97
C ASN A 76 -8.58 -19.18 -16.64
N LEU A 77 -9.58 -18.29 -16.68
CA LEU A 77 -10.37 -17.94 -15.50
C LEU A 77 -11.17 -19.14 -14.97
N LYS A 78 -11.77 -19.96 -15.86
CA LYS A 78 -12.42 -21.21 -15.48
C LYS A 78 -11.40 -22.20 -14.90
N GLY A 79 -10.21 -22.26 -15.49
CA GLY A 79 -9.08 -23.06 -15.03
C GLY A 79 -8.66 -22.72 -13.61
N LEU A 80 -8.63 -21.43 -13.21
CA LEU A 80 -8.38 -21.03 -11.82
C LEU A 80 -9.41 -21.60 -10.84
N GLY A 81 -10.66 -21.76 -11.28
CA GLY A 81 -11.73 -22.35 -10.48
C GLY A 81 -11.75 -23.88 -10.47
N ALA A 82 -11.16 -24.53 -11.47
CA ALA A 82 -11.16 -25.99 -11.61
C ALA A 82 -9.87 -26.64 -11.10
N HIS A 83 -8.72 -26.02 -11.33
CA HIS A 83 -7.43 -26.59 -10.99
C HIS A 83 -7.29 -26.78 -9.48
N GLN A 84 -6.88 -28.00 -9.08
CA GLN A 84 -6.75 -28.42 -7.68
C GLN A 84 -7.99 -28.10 -6.82
N GLY A 85 -9.21 -28.26 -7.37
CA GLY A 85 -10.46 -27.98 -6.68
C GLY A 85 -10.72 -26.50 -6.41
N GLY A 86 -10.16 -25.61 -7.24
CA GLY A 86 -10.34 -24.16 -7.11
C GLY A 86 -9.56 -23.51 -5.98
N ILE A 87 -8.46 -24.11 -5.58
CA ILE A 87 -7.63 -23.64 -4.45
C ILE A 87 -7.16 -22.18 -4.60
N TYR A 88 -7.03 -21.68 -5.85
CA TYR A 88 -6.66 -20.29 -6.12
C TYR A 88 -7.61 -19.31 -5.43
N TRP A 89 -8.92 -19.54 -5.50
CA TRP A 89 -9.89 -18.63 -4.89
C TRP A 89 -9.82 -18.64 -3.37
N ARG A 90 -9.39 -19.77 -2.78
CA ARG A 90 -9.10 -19.82 -1.35
C ARG A 90 -7.87 -18.99 -0.99
N TRP A 91 -6.79 -19.09 -1.78
CA TRP A 91 -5.61 -18.23 -1.60
C TRP A 91 -5.95 -16.74 -1.75
N PHE A 92 -6.79 -16.42 -2.72
CA PHE A 92 -7.27 -15.06 -2.93
C PHE A 92 -8.08 -14.55 -1.73
N ALA A 93 -9.00 -15.34 -1.22
CA ALA A 93 -9.77 -15.03 -0.02
C ALA A 93 -8.88 -14.89 1.22
N ASN A 94 -7.89 -15.78 1.39
CA ASN A 94 -6.90 -15.68 2.47
C ASN A 94 -6.10 -14.37 2.38
N SER A 95 -5.61 -14.01 1.19
CA SER A 95 -4.90 -12.74 0.99
C SER A 95 -5.77 -11.55 1.37
N PHE A 96 -7.04 -11.57 0.97
CA PHE A 96 -7.99 -10.52 1.34
C PHE A 96 -8.22 -10.47 2.85
N LEU A 97 -8.42 -11.60 3.49
CA LEU A 97 -8.60 -11.70 4.94
C LEU A 97 -7.37 -11.20 5.69
N TYR A 98 -6.17 -11.65 5.31
CA TYR A 98 -4.92 -11.24 5.95
C TYR A 98 -4.63 -9.75 5.75
N ALA A 99 -4.81 -9.26 4.52
CA ALA A 99 -4.58 -7.86 4.20
C ALA A 99 -5.57 -6.92 4.92
N LEU A 100 -6.84 -7.32 4.98
CA LEU A 100 -7.85 -6.51 5.66
C LEU A 100 -7.65 -6.52 7.18
N SER A 101 -7.51 -7.70 7.80
CA SER A 101 -7.31 -7.82 9.25
C SER A 101 -5.99 -7.20 9.70
N GLY A 102 -4.89 -7.50 9.01
CA GLY A 102 -3.57 -6.92 9.28
C GLY A 102 -3.56 -5.40 9.03
N GLY A 103 -4.08 -4.96 7.88
CA GLY A 103 -4.09 -3.54 7.50
C GLY A 103 -4.95 -2.66 8.41
N VAL A 104 -6.18 -3.11 8.71
CA VAL A 104 -7.08 -2.38 9.64
C VAL A 104 -6.50 -2.38 11.06
N GLY A 105 -6.03 -3.54 11.53
CA GLY A 105 -5.44 -3.65 12.86
C GLY A 105 -4.18 -2.83 13.02
N ALA A 106 -3.25 -2.88 12.05
CA ALA A 106 -2.04 -2.05 12.02
C ALA A 106 -2.38 -0.56 12.03
N THR A 107 -3.40 -0.15 11.26
CA THR A 107 -3.86 1.24 11.21
C THR A 107 -4.42 1.67 12.55
N ALA A 108 -5.30 0.88 13.16
CA ALA A 108 -5.87 1.19 14.46
C ALA A 108 -4.79 1.37 15.54
N LEU A 109 -3.84 0.42 15.62
CA LEU A 109 -2.71 0.51 16.54
C LEU A 109 -1.82 1.71 16.24
N SER A 110 -1.56 2.01 14.96
CA SER A 110 -0.77 3.17 14.54
C SER A 110 -1.42 4.48 14.92
N VAL A 111 -2.75 4.58 14.79
CA VAL A 111 -3.50 5.79 15.16
C VAL A 111 -3.45 6.02 16.67
N LEU A 112 -3.70 4.98 17.46
CA LEU A 112 -3.66 5.06 18.92
C LEU A 112 -2.25 5.42 19.41
N ALA A 113 -1.23 4.70 18.95
CA ALA A 113 0.16 4.93 19.36
C ALA A 113 0.68 6.28 18.84
N GLY A 114 0.44 6.62 17.56
CA GLY A 114 0.89 7.86 16.95
C GLY A 114 0.27 9.09 17.61
N TYR A 115 -1.03 9.08 17.88
CA TYR A 115 -1.71 10.12 18.64
C TYR A 115 -1.16 10.22 20.06
N GLY A 116 -0.97 9.07 20.75
CA GLY A 116 -0.37 9.02 22.08
C GLY A 116 1.03 9.62 22.11
N PHE A 117 1.88 9.28 21.15
CA PHE A 117 3.21 9.89 20.98
C PHE A 117 3.17 11.37 20.59
N ALA A 118 2.11 11.86 19.98
CA ALA A 118 1.99 13.26 19.59
C ALA A 118 1.52 14.15 20.76
N LYS A 119 0.47 13.74 21.46
CA LYS A 119 -0.28 14.60 22.36
C LYS A 119 -0.04 14.36 23.84
N TYR A 120 0.37 13.14 24.24
CA TYR A 120 0.62 12.87 25.64
C TYR A 120 2.11 12.99 26.01
N ARG A 121 2.38 13.53 27.19
CA ARG A 121 3.72 13.61 27.80
C ARG A 121 3.87 12.51 28.85
N PHE A 122 4.75 11.55 28.60
CA PHE A 122 5.07 10.46 29.52
C PHE A 122 6.57 10.21 29.60
N ARG A 123 7.01 9.60 30.71
CA ARG A 123 8.42 9.26 30.92
C ARG A 123 8.88 8.22 29.89
N GLY A 124 10.03 8.46 29.27
CA GLY A 124 10.58 7.56 28.24
C GLY A 124 10.00 7.74 26.84
N ARG A 125 9.10 8.70 26.59
CA ARG A 125 8.49 8.98 25.27
C ARG A 125 9.53 9.09 24.15
N THR A 126 10.59 9.89 24.36
CA THR A 126 11.62 10.12 23.35
C THR A 126 12.39 8.83 23.05
N PHE A 127 12.77 8.09 24.10
CA PHE A 127 13.47 6.81 23.94
C PHE A 127 12.60 5.78 23.20
N ALA A 128 11.35 5.58 23.62
CA ALA A 128 10.43 4.65 22.97
C ALA A 128 10.19 5.01 21.50
N PHE A 129 10.06 6.31 21.19
CA PHE A 129 9.90 6.75 19.80
C PHE A 129 11.19 6.57 18.98
N SER A 130 12.37 6.82 19.56
CA SER A 130 13.64 6.54 18.88
C SER A 130 13.83 5.06 18.59
N LEU A 131 13.43 4.18 19.52
CA LEU A 131 13.42 2.73 19.31
C LEU A 131 12.48 2.34 18.15
N LEU A 132 11.29 2.93 18.11
CA LEU A 132 10.34 2.71 17.02
C LEU A 132 10.91 3.16 15.67
N LEU A 133 11.60 4.31 15.60
CA LEU A 133 12.28 4.76 14.39
C LEU A 133 13.41 3.80 14.00
N GLY A 134 14.17 3.30 14.95
CA GLY A 134 15.18 2.26 14.71
C GLY A 134 14.58 0.99 14.11
N ALA A 135 13.39 0.59 14.55
CA ALA A 135 12.69 -0.57 14.01
C ALA A 135 12.31 -0.41 12.52
N VAL A 136 12.05 0.82 12.05
CA VAL A 136 11.77 1.07 10.61
C VAL A 136 12.98 0.75 9.74
N MET A 137 14.20 0.87 10.27
CA MET A 137 15.44 0.62 9.53
C MET A 137 15.77 -0.87 9.40
N VAL A 138 15.12 -1.74 10.17
CA VAL A 138 15.38 -3.18 10.12
C VAL A 138 14.66 -3.79 8.90
N PRO A 139 15.40 -4.48 8.00
CA PRO A 139 14.77 -5.15 6.87
C PRO A 139 13.76 -6.21 7.32
N MET A 140 12.53 -6.14 6.82
CA MET A 140 11.47 -7.10 7.19
C MET A 140 11.87 -8.55 6.91
N THR A 141 12.63 -8.79 5.85
CA THR A 141 13.15 -10.13 5.49
C THR A 141 14.11 -10.70 6.52
N ALA A 142 14.91 -9.85 7.18
CA ALA A 142 15.81 -10.28 8.26
C ALA A 142 15.04 -10.75 9.51
N LEU A 143 13.82 -10.27 9.69
CA LEU A 143 12.97 -10.62 10.84
C LEU A 143 12.18 -11.92 10.64
N VAL A 144 12.19 -12.53 9.44
CA VAL A 144 11.40 -13.74 9.15
C VAL A 144 11.78 -14.89 10.09
N ILE A 145 13.07 -15.19 10.22
CA ILE A 145 13.55 -16.32 11.06
C ILE A 145 13.25 -16.06 12.55
N PRO A 146 13.60 -14.90 13.14
CA PRO A 146 13.25 -14.61 14.53
C PRO A 146 11.73 -14.68 14.79
N THR A 147 10.92 -14.15 13.86
CA THR A 147 9.46 -14.20 13.97
C THR A 147 8.94 -15.64 13.89
N PHE A 148 9.47 -16.46 12.98
CA PHE A 148 9.13 -17.88 12.92
C PHE A 148 9.42 -18.60 14.26
N VAL A 149 10.59 -18.38 14.83
CA VAL A 149 10.97 -19.00 16.14
C VAL A 149 10.00 -18.57 17.24
N LEU A 150 9.64 -17.28 17.28
CA LEU A 150 8.68 -16.76 18.25
C LEU A 150 7.30 -17.41 18.08
N LEU A 151 6.77 -17.43 16.85
CA LEU A 151 5.47 -18.01 16.53
C LEU A 151 5.43 -19.51 16.77
N SER A 152 6.55 -20.22 16.53
CA SER A 152 6.70 -21.64 16.84
C SER A 152 6.58 -21.92 18.33
N LYS A 153 7.26 -21.11 19.17
CA LYS A 153 7.13 -21.23 20.64
C LYS A 153 5.72 -20.92 21.14
N MET A 154 4.98 -20.06 20.44
CA MET A 154 3.58 -19.74 20.73
C MET A 154 2.58 -20.77 20.21
N GLY A 155 3.02 -21.81 19.43
CA GLY A 155 2.13 -22.78 18.80
C GLY A 155 1.27 -22.21 17.68
N LEU A 156 1.68 -21.09 17.07
CA LEU A 156 0.90 -20.38 16.05
C LEU A 156 1.33 -20.70 14.61
N VAL A 157 2.45 -21.42 14.42
CA VAL A 157 2.89 -21.85 13.08
C VAL A 157 1.80 -22.67 12.40
N ASN A 158 1.66 -22.52 11.10
CA ASN A 158 0.62 -23.12 10.27
C ASN A 158 -0.81 -22.72 10.66
N THR A 159 -0.99 -21.47 11.09
CA THR A 159 -2.30 -20.84 11.32
C THR A 159 -2.37 -19.48 10.66
N GLY A 160 -3.59 -18.95 10.38
CA GLY A 160 -3.76 -17.59 9.86
C GLY A 160 -3.22 -16.50 10.79
N TRP A 161 -3.21 -16.77 12.10
CA TRP A 161 -2.66 -15.85 13.11
C TRP A 161 -1.15 -15.64 12.96
N ALA A 162 -0.42 -16.61 12.41
CA ALA A 162 1.01 -16.47 12.14
C ALA A 162 1.31 -15.37 11.11
N VAL A 163 0.34 -15.02 10.27
CA VAL A 163 0.44 -13.92 9.31
C VAL A 163 -0.17 -12.64 9.88
N ILE A 164 -1.35 -12.75 10.50
CA ILE A 164 -2.11 -11.59 10.97
C ILE A 164 -1.37 -10.85 12.10
N LEU A 165 -0.92 -11.56 13.16
CA LEU A 165 -0.32 -10.92 14.34
C LEU A 165 0.92 -10.07 14.01
N PRO A 166 1.92 -10.56 13.25
CA PRO A 166 3.04 -9.71 12.85
C PRO A 166 2.62 -8.53 11.95
N SER A 167 1.58 -8.71 11.13
CA SER A 167 1.07 -7.65 10.24
C SER A 167 0.38 -6.50 10.99
N LEU A 168 0.02 -6.67 12.26
CA LEU A 168 -0.52 -5.60 13.11
C LEU A 168 0.54 -4.54 13.47
N LEU A 169 1.83 -4.86 13.33
CA LEU A 169 2.92 -3.96 13.68
C LEU A 169 3.31 -3.09 12.49
N SER A 170 3.11 -1.79 12.60
CA SER A 170 3.48 -0.81 11.57
C SER A 170 4.22 0.38 12.18
N PRO A 171 5.54 0.26 12.44
CA PRO A 171 6.33 1.38 12.97
C PRO A 171 6.26 2.63 12.09
N LEU A 172 6.28 2.45 10.76
CA LEU A 172 6.11 3.54 9.80
C LEU A 172 4.73 4.20 9.95
N GLY A 173 3.67 3.42 10.15
CA GLY A 173 2.32 3.93 10.38
C GLY A 173 2.25 4.80 11.63
N VAL A 174 2.84 4.35 12.74
CA VAL A 174 2.92 5.14 13.99
C VAL A 174 3.67 6.46 13.77
N TYR A 175 4.79 6.41 13.06
CA TYR A 175 5.56 7.60 12.70
C TYR A 175 4.73 8.60 11.90
N LEU A 176 4.07 8.14 10.82
CA LEU A 176 3.25 9.00 9.96
C LEU A 176 2.10 9.65 10.71
N ILE A 177 1.36 8.87 11.50
CA ILE A 177 0.26 9.42 12.32
C ILE A 177 0.79 10.44 13.33
N ARG A 178 1.91 10.16 14.01
CA ARG A 178 2.48 11.12 14.97
C ARG A 178 2.85 12.44 14.31
N VAL A 179 3.59 12.39 13.20
CA VAL A 179 4.03 13.61 12.48
C VAL A 179 2.82 14.41 12.02
N TYR A 180 1.86 13.75 11.39
CA TYR A 180 0.64 14.40 10.92
C TYR A 180 -0.18 14.98 12.08
N THR A 181 -0.30 14.26 13.19
CA THR A 181 -1.01 14.75 14.39
C THR A 181 -0.37 16.01 14.95
N GLN A 182 0.96 16.10 14.98
CA GLN A 182 1.69 17.27 15.46
C GLN A 182 1.48 18.50 14.57
N ASP A 183 1.29 18.30 13.28
CA ASP A 183 1.14 19.39 12.30
C ASP A 183 -0.30 19.91 12.23
N VAL A 184 -1.32 19.03 12.28
CA VAL A 184 -2.71 19.45 11.97
C VAL A 184 -3.65 19.52 13.17
N VAL A 185 -3.34 18.86 14.30
CA VAL A 185 -4.19 18.87 15.50
C VAL A 185 -3.63 19.90 16.47
N ALA A 186 -4.22 21.09 16.51
CA ALA A 186 -3.83 22.15 17.43
C ALA A 186 -4.14 21.75 18.89
N ASP A 187 -3.22 22.04 19.82
CA ASP A 187 -3.42 21.73 21.25
C ASP A 187 -4.53 22.58 21.85
N GLU A 188 -4.69 23.84 21.38
CA GLU A 188 -5.74 24.76 21.79
C GLU A 188 -7.14 24.22 21.50
N LEU A 189 -7.32 23.49 20.40
CA LEU A 189 -8.59 22.85 20.05
C LEU A 189 -8.94 21.74 21.06
N LEU A 190 -7.94 20.96 21.47
CA LEU A 190 -8.12 19.89 22.44
C LEU A 190 -8.41 20.46 23.85
N ASP A 191 -7.72 21.54 24.21
CA ASP A 191 -7.90 22.22 25.50
C ASP A 191 -9.27 22.90 25.62
N ALA A 192 -9.75 23.53 24.56
CA ALA A 192 -11.11 24.08 24.52
C ALA A 192 -12.17 23.00 24.79
N ALA A 193 -12.04 21.83 24.11
CA ALA A 193 -12.96 20.74 24.35
C ALA A 193 -12.91 20.17 25.78
N ARG A 194 -11.73 20.16 26.41
CA ARG A 194 -11.59 19.77 27.83
C ARG A 194 -12.27 20.77 28.77
N VAL A 195 -12.15 22.07 28.50
CA VAL A 195 -12.86 23.13 29.24
C VAL A 195 -14.39 22.95 29.10
N ASP A 196 -14.86 22.53 27.93
CA ASP A 196 -16.28 22.20 27.69
C ASP A 196 -16.72 20.88 28.35
N GLY A 197 -15.84 20.23 29.13
CA GLY A 197 -16.14 19.00 29.89
C GLY A 197 -16.01 17.70 29.08
N ALA A 198 -15.41 17.71 27.89
CA ALA A 198 -15.16 16.51 27.13
C ALA A 198 -14.02 15.68 27.75
N GLY A 199 -14.30 14.40 28.04
CA GLY A 199 -13.26 13.44 28.47
C GLY A 199 -12.32 13.08 27.33
N GLU A 200 -11.12 12.58 27.65
CA GLU A 200 -10.03 12.29 26.69
C GLU A 200 -10.46 11.37 25.53
N LEU A 201 -11.27 10.34 25.79
CA LEU A 201 -11.79 9.46 24.73
C LEU A 201 -12.71 10.23 23.78
N ARG A 202 -13.52 11.13 24.29
CA ARG A 202 -14.42 11.97 23.49
C ARG A 202 -13.63 12.96 22.63
N VAL A 203 -12.61 13.60 23.20
CA VAL A 203 -11.67 14.48 22.49
C VAL A 203 -10.99 13.72 21.34
N PHE A 204 -10.49 12.52 21.62
CA PHE A 204 -9.84 11.68 20.60
C PHE A 204 -10.82 11.30 19.48
N VAL A 205 -11.98 10.70 19.82
CA VAL A 205 -12.90 10.14 18.82
C VAL A 205 -13.65 11.22 18.03
N GLN A 206 -14.09 12.30 18.70
CA GLN A 206 -14.96 13.30 18.07
C GLN A 206 -14.19 14.48 17.46
N ILE A 207 -12.96 14.75 17.90
CA ILE A 207 -12.18 15.89 17.44
C ILE A 207 -10.94 15.42 16.68
N ALA A 208 -10.04 14.68 17.31
CA ALA A 208 -8.78 14.31 16.69
C ALA A 208 -8.97 13.34 15.52
N LEU A 209 -9.73 12.27 15.70
CA LEU A 209 -9.91 11.21 14.69
C LEU A 209 -10.49 11.72 13.36
N PRO A 210 -11.51 12.60 13.32
CA PRO A 210 -11.97 13.21 12.08
C PRO A 210 -10.93 14.05 11.35
N ILE A 211 -10.10 14.80 12.09
CA ILE A 211 -9.00 15.60 11.52
C ILE A 211 -7.91 14.70 10.94
N LEU A 212 -7.65 13.55 11.57
CA LEU A 212 -6.63 12.58 11.15
C LEU A 212 -7.05 11.70 9.96
N ARG A 213 -8.28 11.80 9.46
CA ARG A 213 -8.79 10.94 8.35
C ARG A 213 -7.83 10.79 7.17
N PRO A 214 -7.19 11.85 6.63
CA PRO A 214 -6.29 11.70 5.49
C PRO A 214 -5.07 10.83 5.83
N ALA A 215 -4.47 11.01 7.00
CA ALA A 215 -3.34 10.21 7.45
C ALA A 215 -3.75 8.76 7.75
N ILE A 216 -4.92 8.56 8.34
CA ILE A 216 -5.48 7.22 8.61
C ILE A 216 -5.67 6.45 7.31
N VAL A 217 -6.27 7.07 6.27
CA VAL A 217 -6.45 6.43 4.96
C VAL A 217 -5.12 6.10 4.32
N THR A 218 -4.12 6.97 4.45
CA THR A 218 -2.77 6.73 3.95
C THR A 218 -2.13 5.51 4.63
N VAL A 219 -2.17 5.45 5.96
CA VAL A 219 -1.60 4.32 6.73
C VAL A 219 -2.36 3.04 6.43
N LEU A 220 -3.70 3.10 6.31
CA LEU A 220 -4.52 1.95 5.94
C LEU A 220 -4.11 1.38 4.59
N LEU A 221 -3.99 2.23 3.57
CA LEU A 221 -3.59 1.79 2.23
C LEU A 221 -2.19 1.16 2.26
N LEU A 222 -1.22 1.82 2.90
CA LEU A 222 0.14 1.30 3.00
C LEU A 222 0.19 -0.04 3.73
N SER A 223 -0.54 -0.20 4.83
CA SER A 223 -0.58 -1.44 5.62
C SER A 223 -1.30 -2.58 4.88
N VAL A 224 -2.41 -2.29 4.20
CA VAL A 224 -3.11 -3.27 3.36
C VAL A 224 -2.22 -3.75 2.21
N VAL A 225 -1.57 -2.82 1.49
CA VAL A 225 -0.65 -3.16 0.40
C VAL A 225 0.55 -3.96 0.90
N ALA A 226 1.13 -3.59 2.03
CA ALA A 226 2.26 -4.32 2.64
C ALA A 226 1.86 -5.75 3.01
N THR A 227 0.69 -5.94 3.62
CA THR A 227 0.22 -7.27 4.01
C THR A 227 -0.20 -8.11 2.79
N TRP A 228 -0.86 -7.51 1.79
CA TRP A 228 -1.21 -8.19 0.54
C TRP A 228 0.00 -8.74 -0.20
N ASN A 229 1.08 -7.96 -0.26
CA ASN A 229 2.33 -8.34 -0.93
C ASN A 229 3.28 -9.16 -0.04
N ASN A 230 2.89 -9.48 1.21
CA ASN A 230 3.73 -10.26 2.10
C ASN A 230 3.93 -11.67 1.54
N PHE A 231 5.19 -12.05 1.37
CA PHE A 231 5.58 -13.31 0.76
C PHE A 231 6.44 -14.16 1.70
N PHE A 232 7.54 -13.59 2.21
CA PHE A 232 8.56 -14.35 2.93
C PHE A 232 8.08 -14.93 4.25
N LEU A 233 7.32 -14.15 5.03
CA LEU A 233 6.80 -14.65 6.31
C LEU A 233 5.75 -15.76 6.10
N PRO A 234 4.69 -15.56 5.28
CA PRO A 234 3.74 -16.65 4.99
C PRO A 234 4.42 -17.90 4.42
N LEU A 235 5.42 -17.75 3.54
CA LEU A 235 6.19 -18.88 3.01
C LEU A 235 6.91 -19.68 4.11
N ALA A 236 7.42 -19.00 5.14
CA ALA A 236 8.13 -19.64 6.23
C ALA A 236 7.20 -20.26 7.28
N VAL A 237 6.02 -19.66 7.54
CA VAL A 237 5.17 -20.06 8.67
C VAL A 237 3.95 -20.91 8.29
N LEU A 238 3.55 -20.95 7.02
CA LEU A 238 2.39 -21.72 6.55
C LEU A 238 2.82 -22.97 5.78
N GLN A 239 2.26 -24.12 6.15
CA GLN A 239 2.52 -25.43 5.51
C GLN A 239 1.28 -26.00 4.83
N ASP A 240 0.07 -25.74 5.37
CA ASP A 240 -1.19 -26.19 4.75
C ASP A 240 -1.48 -25.35 3.50
N PRO A 241 -1.56 -25.97 2.31
CA PRO A 241 -1.89 -25.26 1.07
C PRO A 241 -3.18 -24.42 1.15
N ARG A 242 -4.11 -24.81 2.01
CA ARG A 242 -5.39 -24.12 2.18
C ARG A 242 -5.28 -22.80 2.95
N LEU A 243 -4.16 -22.56 3.64
CA LEU A 243 -3.91 -21.33 4.41
C LEU A 243 -3.06 -20.30 3.64
N LEU A 244 -2.47 -20.70 2.51
CA LEU A 244 -1.56 -19.84 1.78
C LEU A 244 -2.26 -18.55 1.26
N PRO A 245 -1.57 -17.41 1.27
CA PRO A 245 -1.97 -16.26 0.49
C PRO A 245 -1.65 -16.46 -1.00
N VAL A 246 -2.28 -15.69 -1.87
CA VAL A 246 -2.14 -15.81 -3.33
C VAL A 246 -0.68 -15.71 -3.80
N THR A 247 0.12 -14.87 -3.15
CA THR A 247 1.54 -14.68 -3.47
C THR A 247 2.34 -15.98 -3.31
N VAL A 248 2.15 -16.70 -2.21
CA VAL A 248 2.82 -17.98 -1.94
C VAL A 248 2.20 -19.10 -2.76
N GLY A 249 0.88 -19.12 -2.92
CA GLY A 249 0.19 -20.12 -3.72
C GLY A 249 0.63 -20.13 -5.19
N LEU A 250 0.69 -18.95 -5.82
CA LEU A 250 1.20 -18.82 -7.20
C LEU A 250 2.68 -19.20 -7.31
N ASN A 251 3.50 -18.89 -6.30
CA ASN A 251 4.90 -19.33 -6.26
C ASN A 251 5.01 -20.85 -6.16
N ASN A 252 4.14 -21.53 -5.41
CA ASN A 252 4.11 -22.99 -5.36
C ASN A 252 3.76 -23.60 -6.74
N TRP A 253 2.77 -23.06 -7.44
CA TRP A 253 2.48 -23.47 -8.81
C TRP A 253 3.65 -23.24 -9.76
N GLN A 254 4.35 -22.12 -9.61
CA GLN A 254 5.56 -21.85 -10.38
C GLN A 254 6.67 -22.87 -10.10
N ALA A 255 6.91 -23.20 -8.84
CA ALA A 255 7.91 -24.19 -8.46
C ALA A 255 7.58 -25.57 -9.04
N LEU A 256 6.31 -26.00 -8.99
CA LEU A 256 5.84 -27.24 -9.58
C LEU A 256 5.98 -27.25 -11.11
N SER A 257 5.62 -26.13 -11.77
CA SER A 257 5.76 -26.00 -13.24
C SER A 257 7.22 -26.01 -13.70
N ASN A 258 8.17 -25.59 -12.83
CA ASN A 258 9.61 -25.62 -13.11
C ASN A 258 10.25 -26.98 -12.83
N ALA A 259 9.59 -27.89 -12.10
CA ALA A 259 10.18 -29.16 -11.66
C ALA A 259 10.47 -30.19 -12.79
N GLY A 260 10.18 -29.86 -14.06
CA GLY A 260 10.55 -30.66 -15.23
C GLY A 260 9.62 -31.85 -15.50
N ALA A 261 10.16 -32.93 -16.06
CA ALA A 261 9.41 -34.09 -16.55
C ALA A 261 8.57 -34.76 -15.45
N GLY A 262 7.29 -34.41 -15.37
CA GLY A 262 6.30 -34.89 -14.38
C GLY A 262 5.52 -33.79 -13.67
N GLY A 263 5.95 -32.53 -13.76
CA GLY A 263 5.20 -31.37 -13.24
C GLY A 263 4.11 -30.92 -14.21
N GLU A 264 2.92 -30.65 -13.69
CA GLU A 264 1.85 -30.06 -14.48
C GLU A 264 2.20 -28.60 -14.79
N GLN A 265 2.35 -28.29 -16.09
CA GLN A 265 2.67 -26.91 -16.51
C GLN A 265 1.41 -26.07 -16.54
N VAL A 266 1.29 -25.14 -15.61
CA VAL A 266 0.13 -24.25 -15.42
C VAL A 266 0.51 -22.76 -15.52
N TRP A 267 1.47 -22.43 -16.38
CA TRP A 267 1.95 -21.06 -16.54
C TRP A 267 0.85 -20.05 -16.92
N ASN A 268 -0.09 -20.47 -17.76
CA ASN A 268 -1.27 -19.67 -18.10
C ASN A 268 -2.12 -19.34 -16.87
N LEU A 269 -2.30 -20.30 -15.95
CA LEU A 269 -3.05 -20.07 -14.70
C LEU A 269 -2.27 -19.19 -13.73
N ILE A 270 -0.93 -19.33 -13.66
CA ILE A 270 -0.08 -18.47 -12.83
C ILE A 270 -0.18 -17.02 -13.30
N VAL A 271 -0.02 -16.78 -14.61
CA VAL A 271 -0.09 -15.43 -15.18
C VAL A 271 -1.50 -14.84 -15.03
N THR A 272 -2.54 -15.62 -15.29
CA THR A 272 -3.94 -15.19 -15.10
C THR A 272 -4.26 -14.91 -13.64
N GLY A 273 -3.82 -15.79 -12.73
CA GLY A 273 -3.97 -15.60 -11.29
C GLY A 273 -3.25 -14.34 -10.79
N ALA A 274 -2.05 -14.07 -11.28
CA ALA A 274 -1.33 -12.83 -10.99
C ALA A 274 -2.09 -11.60 -11.51
N ALA A 275 -2.64 -11.64 -12.73
CA ALA A 275 -3.46 -10.55 -13.28
C ALA A 275 -4.69 -10.28 -12.44
N VAL A 276 -5.41 -11.32 -12.01
CA VAL A 276 -6.58 -11.19 -11.12
C VAL A 276 -6.17 -10.63 -9.75
N SER A 277 -5.02 -11.05 -9.21
CA SER A 277 -4.57 -10.62 -7.88
C SER A 277 -4.18 -9.14 -7.77
N ILE A 278 -3.94 -8.46 -8.88
CA ILE A 278 -3.68 -7.00 -8.90
C ILE A 278 -4.98 -6.19 -8.73
N LEU A 279 -6.13 -6.72 -9.16
CA LEU A 279 -7.39 -5.97 -9.17
C LEU A 279 -7.78 -5.36 -7.82
N PRO A 280 -7.71 -6.07 -6.67
CA PRO A 280 -8.04 -5.48 -5.37
C PRO A 280 -7.14 -4.30 -5.01
N LEU A 281 -5.85 -4.35 -5.36
CA LEU A 281 -4.90 -3.25 -5.09
C LEU A 281 -5.23 -2.03 -5.94
N VAL A 282 -5.49 -2.22 -7.22
CA VAL A 282 -5.89 -1.13 -8.14
C VAL A 282 -7.19 -0.50 -7.65
N LEU A 283 -8.20 -1.29 -7.32
CA LEU A 283 -9.48 -0.80 -6.81
C LEU A 283 -9.32 -0.05 -5.48
N SER A 284 -8.51 -0.58 -4.57
CA SER A 284 -8.20 0.08 -3.30
C SER A 284 -7.52 1.43 -3.52
N PHE A 285 -6.54 1.49 -4.42
CA PHE A 285 -5.86 2.74 -4.75
C PHE A 285 -6.82 3.76 -5.38
N LEU A 286 -7.60 3.36 -6.40
CA LEU A 286 -8.54 4.25 -7.09
C LEU A 286 -9.64 4.78 -6.16
N SER A 287 -10.11 3.98 -5.21
CA SER A 287 -11.12 4.41 -4.24
C SER A 287 -10.57 5.37 -3.18
N LEU A 288 -9.30 5.21 -2.79
CA LEU A 288 -8.69 5.97 -1.71
C LEU A 288 -7.87 7.19 -2.19
N GLN A 289 -7.53 7.29 -3.49
CA GLN A 289 -6.71 8.38 -4.05
C GLN A 289 -7.27 9.79 -3.76
N LYS A 290 -8.59 9.96 -3.70
CA LYS A 290 -9.24 11.24 -3.39
C LYS A 290 -8.87 11.80 -2.02
N TYR A 291 -8.53 10.94 -1.06
CA TYR A 291 -8.11 11.35 0.28
C TYR A 291 -6.64 11.79 0.31
N TRP A 292 -5.82 11.27 -0.60
CA TRP A 292 -4.40 11.65 -0.72
C TRP A 292 -4.21 13.04 -1.33
N GLN A 293 -5.01 13.39 -2.33
CA GLN A 293 -4.90 14.66 -3.04
C GLN A 293 -5.14 15.86 -2.11
N GLY A 294 -6.03 15.71 -1.10
CA GLY A 294 -6.27 16.73 -0.09
C GLY A 294 -5.13 16.94 0.91
N GLY A 295 -4.36 15.89 1.24
CA GLY A 295 -3.26 15.96 2.21
C GLY A 295 -1.95 16.52 1.63
N LEU A 296 -1.66 16.29 0.35
CA LEU A 296 -0.45 16.78 -0.30
C LEU A 296 -0.49 18.28 -0.65
N SER A 297 -1.67 18.84 -0.82
CA SER A 297 -1.84 20.27 -1.14
C SER A 297 -1.57 21.19 0.06
N LEU A 298 -1.74 20.72 1.29
CA LEU A 298 -1.47 21.51 2.51
C LEU A 298 0.03 21.75 2.75
N GLY A 299 0.90 20.84 2.29
CA GLY A 299 2.35 21.00 2.40
C GLY A 299 2.98 21.96 1.37
N SER A 300 2.25 22.35 0.32
CA SER A 300 2.74 23.23 -0.76
C SER A 300 2.45 24.72 -0.54
N LEU A 301 1.80 25.07 0.57
CA LEU A 301 1.41 26.47 0.91
C LEU A 301 2.31 27.11 1.99
N LYS A 302 3.51 26.55 2.22
CA LYS A 302 4.56 27.19 3.03
C LYS A 302 5.67 27.72 2.15
#